data_db1b83340e03170a62e92f690e86a977
#
_entry.id   db1b83340e03170a62e92f690e86a977
#
_cell.length_a   1.000
_cell.length_b   1.000
_cell.length_c   1.000
_cell.angle_alpha   90.00
_cell.angle_beta   90.00
_cell.angle_gamma   90.00
#
_symmetry.space_group_name_H-M   'P 1'
#
loop_
_entity.id
_entity.type
_entity.pdbx_description
1 polymer ?
#
loop_
_entity_poly.entity_id
_entity_poly.type
_entity_poly.pdbx_seq_one_letter_code
_entity_poly.pdbx_strand_id
1 'polypeptide(L)'
;GQMLNIEPQKKVERDLLESRRQLRELSSHQTTLLEEERKHIAREIHDELGQRLTALKMEISLLRLCFGNNPELFRIAEEMRSLADSTIDVVRQVASNLRPAALDLALVPAIEWLAEDLQLRSEISCQLEIGNEEFIMDDTQATVAFRVVQESLTNIARHSGASEVHIALWDGDAQLHLRIHDNGC
;
A
#
# COMPACT_ATOMS: atom_id res chain seq x y z
N GLY A 1 31.23 48.18 -27.88
CA GLY A 1 30.86 46.81 -27.60
C GLY A 1 30.70 46.63 -26.11
N GLN A 2 29.46 46.61 -25.64
CA GLN A 2 29.19 46.24 -24.24
C GLN A 2 29.37 44.73 -24.11
N MET A 3 30.46 44.29 -23.42
CA MET A 3 30.54 42.90 -22.93
C MET A 3 29.49 42.71 -21.82
N LEU A 4 28.40 42.05 -22.15
CA LEU A 4 27.43 41.61 -21.15
C LEU A 4 28.17 40.67 -20.14
N ASN A 5 28.22 41.09 -18.90
CA ASN A 5 28.84 40.30 -17.82
C ASN A 5 27.91 39.11 -17.52
N ILE A 6 28.18 37.95 -18.13
CA ILE A 6 27.39 36.71 -18.04
C ILE A 6 27.76 35.91 -16.78
N GLU A 7 28.82 36.26 -16.07
CA GLU A 7 29.32 35.53 -14.92
C GLU A 7 28.33 35.46 -13.72
N PRO A 8 27.61 36.56 -13.36
CA PRO A 8 26.64 36.48 -12.24
C PRO A 8 25.46 35.55 -12.55
N GLN A 9 24.99 35.55 -13.83
CA GLN A 9 23.89 34.66 -14.25
C GLN A 9 24.28 33.19 -14.16
N LYS A 10 25.48 32.83 -14.63
CA LYS A 10 26.01 31.44 -14.56
C LYS A 10 26.25 30.98 -13.13
N LYS A 11 26.56 31.92 -12.23
CA LYS A 11 26.71 31.58 -10.79
C LYS A 11 25.34 31.26 -10.19
N VAL A 12 24.35 32.10 -10.39
CA VAL A 12 22.96 31.87 -9.90
C VAL A 12 22.37 30.58 -10.46
N GLU A 13 22.61 30.30 -11.74
CA GLU A 13 22.14 29.05 -12.36
C GLU A 13 22.79 27.81 -11.73
N ARG A 14 24.10 27.84 -11.46
CA ARG A 14 24.82 26.77 -10.74
C ARG A 14 24.30 26.58 -9.33
N ASP A 15 24.16 27.67 -8.58
CA ASP A 15 23.66 27.62 -7.19
C ASP A 15 22.23 27.07 -7.14
N LEU A 16 21.40 27.41 -8.13
CA LEU A 16 20.04 26.88 -8.27
C LEU A 16 20.02 25.38 -8.60
N LEU A 17 20.90 24.93 -9.50
CA LEU A 17 21.04 23.51 -9.84
C LEU A 17 21.53 22.69 -8.65
N GLU A 18 22.50 23.20 -7.92
CA GLU A 18 23.02 22.57 -6.71
C GLU A 18 21.94 22.48 -5.62
N SER A 19 21.19 23.55 -5.36
CA SER A 19 20.08 23.58 -4.42
C SER A 19 18.98 22.58 -4.82
N ARG A 20 18.61 22.51 -6.11
CA ARG A 20 17.65 21.52 -6.62
C ARG A 20 18.13 20.08 -6.42
N ARG A 21 19.42 19.83 -6.61
CA ARG A 21 20.00 18.51 -6.41
C ARG A 21 19.92 18.12 -4.94
N GLN A 22 20.34 19.00 -4.04
CA GLN A 22 20.28 18.76 -2.59
C GLN A 22 18.85 18.51 -2.10
N LEU A 23 17.88 19.30 -2.59
CA LEU A 23 16.46 19.09 -2.29
C LEU A 23 15.95 17.72 -2.77
N ARG A 24 16.35 17.28 -3.96
CA ARG A 24 15.97 15.96 -4.48
C ARG A 24 16.59 14.83 -3.65
N GLU A 25 17.86 14.95 -3.27
CA GLU A 25 18.55 13.98 -2.43
C GLU A 25 17.91 13.88 -1.04
N LEU A 26 17.57 15.01 -0.41
CA LEU A 26 16.87 15.05 0.85
C LEU A 26 15.46 14.45 0.75
N SER A 27 14.71 14.82 -0.29
CA SER A 27 13.36 14.27 -0.53
C SER A 27 13.39 12.76 -0.74
N SER A 28 14.35 12.27 -1.54
CA SER A 28 14.53 10.83 -1.76
C SER A 28 14.86 10.10 -0.44
N HIS A 29 15.78 10.64 0.34
CA HIS A 29 16.14 10.07 1.64
C HIS A 29 14.97 10.04 2.62
N GLN A 30 14.18 11.12 2.70
CA GLN A 30 12.97 11.17 3.52
C GLN A 30 11.94 10.12 3.09
N THR A 31 11.75 9.94 1.79
CA THR A 31 10.83 8.93 1.27
C THR A 31 11.27 7.52 1.68
N THR A 32 12.56 7.22 1.57
CA THR A 32 13.11 5.92 1.99
C THR A 32 12.89 5.67 3.48
N LEU A 33 13.22 6.64 4.34
CA LEU A 33 13.00 6.52 5.78
C LEU A 33 11.54 6.31 6.16
N LEU A 34 10.62 7.02 5.50
CA LEU A 34 9.18 6.85 5.72
C LEU A 34 8.69 5.47 5.31
N GLU A 35 9.22 4.90 4.22
CA GLU A 35 8.85 3.54 3.81
C GLU A 35 9.44 2.47 4.74
N GLU A 36 10.66 2.66 5.24
CA GLU A 36 11.24 1.77 6.26
C GLU A 36 10.42 1.81 7.56
N GLU A 37 10.01 2.98 8.01
CA GLU A 37 9.16 3.16 9.18
C GLU A 37 7.78 2.51 8.98
N ARG A 38 7.15 2.70 7.81
CA ARG A 38 5.87 2.03 7.46
C ARG A 38 6.00 0.52 7.48
N LYS A 39 7.11 -0.02 6.94
CA LYS A 39 7.42 -1.45 6.96
C LYS A 39 7.55 -1.96 8.39
N HIS A 40 8.24 -1.22 9.24
CA HIS A 40 8.43 -1.57 10.64
C HIS A 40 7.10 -1.58 11.40
N ILE A 41 6.34 -0.49 11.32
CA ILE A 41 5.03 -0.36 11.97
C ILE A 41 4.04 -1.44 11.49
N ALA A 42 4.00 -1.72 10.19
CA ALA A 42 3.11 -2.76 9.65
C ALA A 42 3.41 -4.15 10.24
N ARG A 43 4.70 -4.48 10.41
CA ARG A 43 5.13 -5.73 11.05
C ARG A 43 4.79 -5.76 12.53
N GLU A 44 5.08 -4.71 13.28
CA GLU A 44 4.74 -4.63 14.71
C GLU A 44 3.22 -4.77 14.92
N ILE A 45 2.41 -4.09 14.12
CA ILE A 45 0.95 -4.21 14.17
C ILE A 45 0.52 -5.66 13.90
N HIS A 46 1.08 -6.28 12.85
CA HIS A 46 0.73 -7.66 12.51
C HIS A 46 1.13 -8.64 13.61
N ASP A 47 2.35 -8.53 14.11
CA ASP A 47 2.92 -9.48 15.07
C ASP A 47 2.33 -9.29 16.48
N GLU A 48 2.27 -8.06 16.98
CA GLU A 48 1.77 -7.84 18.35
C GLU A 48 0.25 -7.90 18.43
N LEU A 49 -0.47 -7.12 17.63
CA LEU A 49 -1.92 -7.05 17.71
C LEU A 49 -2.58 -8.31 17.13
N GLY A 50 -2.05 -8.82 16.02
CA GLY A 50 -2.57 -10.03 15.38
C GLY A 50 -2.45 -11.24 16.29
N GLN A 51 -1.31 -11.44 16.97
CA GLN A 51 -1.10 -12.54 17.91
C GLN A 51 -1.99 -12.41 19.14
N ARG A 52 -2.09 -11.22 19.74
CA ARG A 52 -2.94 -10.98 20.93
C ARG A 52 -4.42 -11.21 20.65
N LEU A 53 -4.92 -10.74 19.49
CA LEU A 53 -6.30 -10.95 19.07
C LEU A 53 -6.59 -12.43 18.77
N THR A 54 -5.62 -13.14 18.19
CA THR A 54 -5.73 -14.58 17.95
C THR A 54 -5.79 -15.36 19.29
N ALA A 55 -4.98 -15.00 20.27
CA ALA A 55 -5.03 -15.57 21.60
C ALA A 55 -6.39 -15.29 22.27
N LEU A 56 -6.88 -14.05 22.20
CA LEU A 56 -8.21 -13.70 22.73
C LEU A 56 -9.32 -14.54 22.07
N LYS A 57 -9.28 -14.74 20.76
CA LYS A 57 -10.24 -15.59 20.05
C LYS A 57 -10.19 -17.04 20.51
N MET A 58 -9.00 -17.56 20.83
CA MET A 58 -8.85 -18.91 21.40
C MET A 58 -9.47 -19.00 22.82
N GLU A 59 -9.25 -18.01 23.68
CA GLU A 59 -9.87 -17.95 25.01
C GLU A 59 -11.40 -17.89 24.94
N ILE A 60 -11.95 -17.07 24.04
CA ILE A 60 -13.39 -17.02 23.79
C ILE A 60 -13.92 -18.40 23.34
N SER A 61 -13.18 -19.10 22.48
CA SER A 61 -13.55 -20.43 22.01
C SER A 61 -13.54 -21.47 23.15
N LEU A 62 -12.61 -21.38 24.09
CA LEU A 62 -12.59 -22.21 25.28
C LEU A 62 -13.79 -21.91 26.22
N LEU A 63 -14.15 -20.64 26.40
CA LEU A 63 -15.35 -20.27 27.14
C LEU A 63 -16.61 -20.92 26.57
N ARG A 64 -16.75 -20.92 25.23
CA ARG A 64 -17.87 -21.58 24.53
C ARG A 64 -17.91 -23.08 24.79
N LEU A 65 -16.76 -23.74 24.80
CA LEU A 65 -16.67 -25.18 25.08
C LEU A 65 -17.02 -25.49 26.53
N CYS A 66 -16.53 -24.70 27.47
CA CYS A 66 -16.76 -24.93 28.91
C CYS A 66 -18.21 -24.63 29.35
N PHE A 67 -18.83 -23.63 28.74
CA PHE A 67 -20.13 -23.09 29.17
C PHE A 67 -21.22 -23.22 28.09
N GLY A 68 -21.04 -24.07 27.09
CA GLY A 68 -21.96 -24.25 25.96
C GLY A 68 -23.40 -24.66 26.33
N ASN A 69 -23.61 -25.17 27.56
CA ASN A 69 -24.94 -25.51 28.10
C ASN A 69 -25.70 -24.29 28.65
N ASN A 70 -25.07 -23.12 28.77
CA ASN A 70 -25.72 -21.89 29.18
C ASN A 70 -26.00 -20.98 27.95
N PRO A 71 -27.27 -20.83 27.53
CA PRO A 71 -27.60 -20.10 26.31
C PRO A 71 -27.18 -18.61 26.33
N GLU A 72 -27.22 -17.99 27.51
CA GLU A 72 -26.87 -16.58 27.69
C GLU A 72 -25.33 -16.38 27.56
N LEU A 73 -24.55 -17.22 28.23
CA LEU A 73 -23.08 -17.20 28.10
C LEU A 73 -22.64 -17.55 26.69
N PHE A 74 -23.32 -18.48 26.03
CA PHE A 74 -23.02 -18.82 24.63
C PHE A 74 -23.26 -17.63 23.72
N ARG A 75 -24.36 -16.89 23.86
CA ARG A 75 -24.68 -15.69 23.07
C ARG A 75 -23.61 -14.61 23.29
N ILE A 76 -23.24 -14.32 24.54
CA ILE A 76 -22.21 -13.34 24.87
C ILE A 76 -20.86 -13.73 24.26
N ALA A 77 -20.46 -15.00 24.38
CA ALA A 77 -19.21 -15.46 23.78
C ALA A 77 -19.20 -15.36 22.24
N GLU A 78 -20.35 -15.55 21.58
CA GLU A 78 -20.48 -15.38 20.14
C GLU A 78 -20.36 -13.90 19.71
N GLU A 79 -20.96 -13.00 20.48
CA GLU A 79 -20.82 -11.54 20.26
C GLU A 79 -19.36 -11.08 20.45
N MET A 80 -18.68 -11.58 21.48
CA MET A 80 -17.25 -11.32 21.72
C MET A 80 -16.38 -11.87 20.59
N ARG A 81 -16.68 -13.05 20.07
CA ARG A 81 -15.98 -13.65 18.94
C ARG A 81 -16.13 -12.78 17.67
N SER A 82 -17.37 -12.38 17.38
CA SER A 82 -17.66 -11.52 16.22
C SER A 82 -16.91 -10.18 16.33
N LEU A 83 -16.85 -9.59 17.52
CA LEU A 83 -16.08 -8.37 17.75
C LEU A 83 -14.58 -8.58 17.57
N ALA A 84 -14.05 -9.70 18.05
CA ALA A 84 -12.64 -10.04 17.86
C ALA A 84 -12.31 -10.24 16.37
N ASP A 85 -13.17 -10.95 15.62
CA ASP A 85 -13.00 -11.17 14.20
C ASP A 85 -13.01 -9.83 13.43
N SER A 86 -13.98 -8.96 13.67
CA SER A 86 -14.04 -7.63 13.03
C SER A 86 -12.83 -6.76 13.40
N THR A 87 -12.32 -6.86 14.63
CA THR A 87 -11.12 -6.12 15.04
C THR A 87 -9.87 -6.66 14.33
N ILE A 88 -9.74 -7.98 14.15
CA ILE A 88 -8.66 -8.59 13.37
C ILE A 88 -8.67 -8.06 11.95
N ASP A 89 -9.83 -7.96 11.32
CA ASP A 89 -9.95 -7.45 9.96
C ASP A 89 -9.55 -5.98 9.86
N VAL A 90 -9.94 -5.15 10.83
CA VAL A 90 -9.48 -3.74 10.91
C VAL A 90 -7.96 -3.65 11.07
N VAL A 91 -7.37 -4.46 11.96
CA VAL A 91 -5.91 -4.48 12.18
C VAL A 91 -5.16 -4.90 10.91
N ARG A 92 -5.63 -5.95 10.24
CA ARG A 92 -5.07 -6.40 8.95
C ARG A 92 -5.16 -5.30 7.89
N GLN A 93 -6.29 -4.62 7.83
CA GLN A 93 -6.49 -3.52 6.89
C GLN A 93 -5.54 -2.35 7.16
N VAL A 94 -5.35 -1.95 8.42
CA VAL A 94 -4.40 -0.89 8.79
C VAL A 94 -2.98 -1.30 8.43
N ALA A 95 -2.55 -2.52 8.77
CA ALA A 95 -1.23 -3.03 8.42
C ALA A 95 -1.03 -3.04 6.88
N SER A 96 -2.03 -3.49 6.11
CA SER A 96 -1.98 -3.52 4.65
C SER A 96 -1.94 -2.13 4.01
N ASN A 97 -2.61 -1.14 4.60
CA ASN A 97 -2.53 0.25 4.15
C ASN A 97 -1.13 0.86 4.40
N LEU A 98 -0.47 0.46 5.48
CA LEU A 98 0.91 0.86 5.76
C LEU A 98 1.89 0.17 4.81
N ARG A 99 1.82 -1.15 4.67
CA ARG A 99 2.56 -1.97 3.73
C ARG A 99 1.89 -3.35 3.59
N PRO A 100 1.42 -3.76 2.41
CA PRO A 100 0.88 -5.11 2.25
C PRO A 100 1.95 -6.17 2.45
N ALA A 101 1.62 -7.21 3.20
CA ALA A 101 2.49 -8.38 3.33
C ALA A 101 2.78 -9.05 1.97
N ALA A 102 1.87 -8.90 1.01
CA ALA A 102 2.05 -9.40 -0.36
C ALA A 102 3.26 -8.76 -1.07
N LEU A 103 3.65 -7.52 -0.71
CA LEU A 103 4.84 -6.87 -1.28
C LEU A 103 6.15 -7.50 -0.80
N ASP A 104 6.15 -8.17 0.35
CA ASP A 104 7.31 -8.96 0.81
C ASP A 104 7.48 -10.27 0.00
N LEU A 105 6.46 -10.69 -0.76
CA LEU A 105 6.50 -11.84 -1.65
C LEU A 105 6.87 -11.41 -3.08
N ALA A 106 6.09 -10.52 -3.69
CA ALA A 106 6.34 -9.97 -5.03
C ALA A 106 5.41 -8.78 -5.32
N LEU A 107 5.75 -7.97 -6.35
CA LEU A 107 4.94 -6.82 -6.78
C LEU A 107 3.56 -7.24 -7.31
N VAL A 108 3.50 -8.30 -8.12
CA VAL A 108 2.26 -8.74 -8.78
C VAL A 108 1.18 -9.11 -7.77
N PRO A 109 1.41 -10.01 -6.79
CA PRO A 109 0.42 -10.30 -5.75
C PRO A 109 -0.03 -9.07 -4.94
N ALA A 110 0.87 -8.10 -4.74
CA ALA A 110 0.53 -6.87 -4.03
C ALA A 110 -0.42 -5.98 -4.85
N ILE A 111 -0.26 -5.92 -6.18
CA ILE A 111 -1.15 -5.16 -7.07
C ILE A 111 -2.49 -5.89 -7.23
N GLU A 112 -2.49 -7.21 -7.36
CA GLU A 112 -3.72 -8.03 -7.36
C GLU A 112 -4.56 -7.75 -6.11
N TRP A 113 -3.91 -7.75 -4.95
CA TRP A 113 -4.58 -7.41 -3.70
C TRP A 113 -5.19 -5.99 -3.70
N LEU A 114 -4.48 -4.98 -4.24
CA LEU A 114 -5.02 -3.61 -4.38
C LEU A 114 -6.23 -3.56 -5.29
N ALA A 115 -6.20 -4.30 -6.40
CA ALA A 115 -7.30 -4.37 -7.35
C ALA A 115 -8.54 -5.03 -6.73
N GLU A 116 -8.36 -6.13 -6.00
CA GLU A 116 -9.44 -6.81 -5.26
C GLU A 116 -10.01 -5.91 -4.15
N ASP A 117 -9.15 -5.24 -3.36
CA ASP A 117 -9.59 -4.33 -2.29
C ASP A 117 -10.40 -3.16 -2.85
N LEU A 118 -10.03 -2.60 -4.01
CA LEU A 118 -10.80 -1.57 -4.69
C LEU A 118 -12.19 -2.08 -5.06
N GLN A 119 -12.29 -3.26 -5.69
CA GLN A 119 -13.56 -3.86 -6.11
C GLN A 119 -14.47 -4.19 -4.92
N LEU A 120 -13.90 -4.62 -3.79
CA LEU A 120 -14.66 -4.94 -2.57
C LEU A 120 -15.25 -3.69 -1.88
N ARG A 121 -14.59 -2.53 -2.03
CA ARG A 121 -14.99 -1.28 -1.34
C ARG A 121 -15.72 -0.29 -2.20
N SER A 122 -15.72 -0.50 -3.51
CA SER A 122 -16.32 0.39 -4.48
C SER A 122 -17.07 -0.43 -5.54
N GLU A 123 -17.92 0.24 -6.31
CA GLU A 123 -18.59 -0.34 -7.48
C GLU A 123 -17.72 -0.26 -8.75
N ILE A 124 -16.39 -0.05 -8.58
CA ILE A 124 -15.45 0.11 -9.69
C ILE A 124 -14.92 -1.27 -10.07
N SER A 125 -15.09 -1.67 -11.32
CA SER A 125 -14.48 -2.87 -11.90
C SER A 125 -12.98 -2.60 -12.15
N CYS A 126 -12.11 -3.52 -11.74
CA CYS A 126 -10.68 -3.40 -11.98
C CYS A 126 -10.20 -4.55 -12.85
N GLN A 127 -9.61 -4.23 -14.00
CA GLN A 127 -8.99 -5.20 -14.90
C GLN A 127 -7.47 -5.09 -14.78
N LEU A 128 -6.83 -6.25 -14.60
CA LEU A 128 -5.38 -6.35 -14.43
C LEU A 128 -4.79 -7.14 -15.60
N GLU A 129 -3.87 -6.53 -16.33
CA GLU A 129 -3.13 -7.13 -17.44
C GLU A 129 -1.63 -7.20 -17.06
N ILE A 130 -1.12 -8.42 -16.93
CA ILE A 130 0.26 -8.69 -16.51
C ILE A 130 1.00 -9.37 -17.62
N GLY A 131 2.02 -8.71 -18.18
CA GLY A 131 2.83 -9.23 -19.27
C GLY A 131 3.77 -10.35 -18.84
N ASN A 132 4.27 -10.32 -17.60
CA ASN A 132 5.12 -11.35 -16.99
C ASN A 132 4.73 -11.59 -15.54
N GLU A 133 4.81 -12.82 -15.05
CA GLU A 133 4.50 -13.16 -13.65
C GLU A 133 5.60 -12.72 -12.67
N GLU A 134 6.85 -12.62 -13.15
CA GLU A 134 8.01 -12.21 -12.35
C GLU A 134 8.73 -11.04 -13.02
N PHE A 135 8.93 -9.97 -12.27
CA PHE A 135 9.71 -8.80 -12.67
C PHE A 135 11.01 -8.75 -11.87
N ILE A 136 12.15 -8.59 -12.56
CA ILE A 136 13.46 -8.44 -11.91
C ILE A 136 13.59 -7.00 -11.44
N MET A 137 13.39 -6.77 -10.14
CA MET A 137 13.50 -5.45 -9.53
C MET A 137 13.98 -5.54 -8.08
N ASP A 138 14.52 -4.46 -7.55
CA ASP A 138 14.84 -4.37 -6.14
C ASP A 138 13.61 -3.97 -5.29
N ASP A 139 13.72 -4.15 -3.97
CA ASP A 139 12.66 -3.81 -2.99
C ASP A 139 12.20 -2.36 -3.09
N THR A 140 13.11 -1.44 -3.43
CA THR A 140 12.81 -0.02 -3.56
C THR A 140 11.95 0.25 -4.79
N GLN A 141 12.31 -0.36 -5.91
CA GLN A 141 11.54 -0.26 -7.16
C GLN A 141 10.15 -0.87 -7.01
N ALA A 142 10.05 -2.04 -6.39
CA ALA A 142 8.77 -2.70 -6.11
C ALA A 142 7.89 -1.82 -5.20
N THR A 143 8.48 -1.23 -4.16
CA THR A 143 7.76 -0.31 -3.25
C THR A 143 7.26 0.93 -3.97
N VAL A 144 8.07 1.55 -4.82
CA VAL A 144 7.67 2.72 -5.61
C VAL A 144 6.53 2.39 -6.57
N ALA A 145 6.65 1.29 -7.32
CA ALA A 145 5.61 0.85 -8.24
C ALA A 145 4.29 0.59 -7.50
N PHE A 146 4.34 -0.14 -6.38
CA PHE A 146 3.19 -0.37 -5.53
C PHE A 146 2.54 0.94 -5.05
N ARG A 147 3.32 1.94 -4.57
CA ARG A 147 2.78 3.23 -4.10
C ARG A 147 2.13 4.02 -5.22
N VAL A 148 2.68 3.98 -6.41
CA VAL A 148 2.05 4.62 -7.58
C VAL A 148 0.68 4.02 -7.85
N VAL A 149 0.55 2.69 -7.85
CA VAL A 149 -0.75 2.01 -8.02
C VAL A 149 -1.70 2.38 -6.90
N GLN A 150 -1.29 2.25 -5.64
CA GLN A 150 -2.11 2.54 -4.46
C GLN A 150 -2.66 3.97 -4.48
N GLU A 151 -1.82 4.96 -4.74
CA GLU A 151 -2.22 6.37 -4.80
C GLU A 151 -3.16 6.62 -5.98
N SER A 152 -2.86 6.05 -7.15
CA SER A 152 -3.70 6.18 -8.33
C SER A 152 -5.09 5.60 -8.09
N LEU A 153 -5.21 4.40 -7.53
CA LEU A 153 -6.50 3.77 -7.21
C LEU A 153 -7.26 4.56 -6.15
N THR A 154 -6.55 5.11 -5.15
CA THR A 154 -7.16 5.98 -4.14
C THR A 154 -7.74 7.25 -4.77
N ASN A 155 -7.00 7.87 -5.69
CA ASN A 155 -7.44 9.08 -6.39
C ASN A 155 -8.64 8.78 -7.31
N ILE A 156 -8.60 7.67 -8.02
CA ILE A 156 -9.71 7.21 -8.87
C ILE A 156 -10.97 7.01 -8.01
N ALA A 157 -10.88 6.25 -6.92
CA ALA A 157 -12.01 5.98 -6.05
C ALA A 157 -12.64 7.25 -5.44
N ARG A 158 -11.82 8.29 -5.19
CA ARG A 158 -12.28 9.52 -4.54
C ARG A 158 -12.75 10.62 -5.49
N HIS A 159 -12.18 10.67 -6.69
CA HIS A 159 -12.25 11.88 -7.51
C HIS A 159 -12.68 11.66 -8.96
N SER A 160 -12.52 10.47 -9.53
CA SER A 160 -12.75 10.29 -10.97
C SER A 160 -14.21 10.04 -11.34
N GLY A 161 -15.02 9.49 -10.44
CA GLY A 161 -16.37 9.00 -10.79
C GLY A 161 -16.34 7.83 -11.78
N ALA A 162 -15.19 7.17 -11.93
CA ALA A 162 -15.04 6.04 -12.83
C ALA A 162 -15.84 4.82 -12.39
N SER A 163 -16.26 4.01 -13.33
CA SER A 163 -16.85 2.67 -13.12
C SER A 163 -15.89 1.54 -13.49
N GLU A 164 -14.80 1.85 -14.17
CA GLU A 164 -13.82 0.87 -14.64
C GLU A 164 -12.42 1.44 -14.61
N VAL A 165 -11.46 0.58 -14.18
CA VAL A 165 -10.03 0.85 -14.12
C VAL A 165 -9.28 -0.28 -14.78
N HIS A 166 -8.29 0.06 -15.59
CA HIS A 166 -7.34 -0.87 -16.19
C HIS A 166 -5.94 -0.61 -15.66
N ILE A 167 -5.30 -1.65 -15.15
CA ILE A 167 -3.90 -1.63 -14.71
C ILE A 167 -3.13 -2.59 -15.61
N ALA A 168 -2.09 -2.11 -16.28
CA ALA A 168 -1.22 -2.94 -17.09
C ALA A 168 0.23 -2.84 -16.62
N LEU A 169 0.88 -4.01 -16.44
CA LEU A 169 2.29 -4.17 -16.11
C LEU A 169 2.98 -5.00 -17.18
N TRP A 170 4.12 -4.51 -17.69
CA TRP A 170 4.95 -5.28 -18.63
C TRP A 170 6.41 -4.84 -18.59
N ASP A 171 7.31 -5.74 -18.98
CA ASP A 171 8.71 -5.43 -19.19
C ASP A 171 8.95 -4.92 -20.62
N GLY A 172 9.76 -3.88 -20.78
CA GLY A 172 10.21 -3.37 -22.06
C GLY A 172 11.50 -2.57 -21.90
N ASP A 173 12.46 -2.75 -22.81
CA ASP A 173 13.73 -2.02 -22.83
C ASP A 173 14.49 -2.02 -21.50
N ALA A 174 14.50 -3.17 -20.79
CA ALA A 174 15.06 -3.34 -19.44
C ALA A 174 14.45 -2.41 -18.37
N GLN A 175 13.19 -2.02 -18.58
CA GLN A 175 12.42 -1.20 -17.64
C GLN A 175 11.06 -1.84 -17.37
N LEU A 176 10.55 -1.63 -16.14
CA LEU A 176 9.16 -1.92 -15.83
C LEU A 176 8.27 -0.78 -16.34
N HIS A 177 7.27 -1.16 -17.12
CA HIS A 177 6.22 -0.25 -17.56
C HIS A 177 4.95 -0.51 -16.74
N LEU A 178 4.40 0.55 -16.17
CA LEU A 178 3.13 0.56 -15.46
C LEU A 178 2.20 1.57 -16.13
N ARG A 179 1.02 1.11 -16.50
CA ARG A 179 -0.06 1.96 -17.01
C ARG A 179 -1.30 1.78 -16.16
N ILE A 180 -1.88 2.89 -15.74
CA ILE A 180 -3.17 2.91 -15.03
C ILE A 180 -4.07 3.85 -15.82
N HIS A 181 -5.26 3.37 -16.16
CA HIS A 181 -6.25 4.12 -16.93
C HIS A 181 -7.64 3.85 -16.36
N ASP A 182 -8.41 4.90 -16.19
CA ASP A 182 -9.80 4.84 -15.77
C ASP A 182 -10.71 5.51 -16.80
N ASN A 183 -12.00 5.23 -16.74
CA ASN A 183 -13.02 5.81 -17.62
C ASN A 183 -13.74 7.01 -17.03
N GLY A 184 -13.21 7.61 -15.96
CA GLY A 184 -13.75 8.80 -15.30
C GLY A 184 -13.40 10.13 -15.96
N CYS A 185 -13.63 11.22 -15.23
CA CYS A 185 -13.39 12.59 -15.68
C CYS A 185 -12.09 13.16 -15.09
#